data_e9959c249e84ef56fbd70b7b1d18deb4
#
_entry.id   e9959c249e84ef56fbd70b7b1d18deb4
#
_cell.length_a   1.000
_cell.length_b   1.000
_cell.length_c   1.000
_cell.angle_alpha   90.00
_cell.angle_beta   90.00
_cell.angle_gamma   90.00
#
_symmetry.space_group_name_H-M   'P 1'
#
loop_
_entity.id
_entity.type
_entity.pdbx_description
1 polymer ?
#
loop_
_entity_poly.entity_id
_entity_poly.type
_entity_poly.pdbx_seq_one_letter_code
_entity_poly.pdbx_strand_id
1 'polypeptide(L)'
;METSIDAASPGKPTDWHSIDWKLVGRSVGKMQTRIAQATTERDFRRAKRLQRNLIRSWQARALAVRKVTDNRGKKSSGVDGELWDTPEKKWNAVWSLNQGGYKARPLRRVYIPKANGKLRPLGIPTMLDRSMQALHQLALDPAAECASDPNSYGFRKGRSAHDARSQLFATLSQASSAQWILDADISGFFDHINHEWMLKHVHMDKRVLRKWLKAGVVDRGHLSPTEEGTPQGGIISPMLANIVLNGLEAGLKDFLEEEFGKTRAKGMKVNLVRYADDFLVTSNSKEVLETVVIPWVVQFLRERGLALAEEKTRVVHIDEGFDFLGWNFRKYRGKMLIKPSKKNVQALYSKVKEIIEKSLSVPTHVLIGQLNPVLAGWARYHQGVVAKETFSKLDNQIFWKLTRWGLRRHPRKTRKWVYHHYWDTTGSRWEFTGKSVNREGESVRINLYKLADTKIVRHTKVKGEYNPYHPDWFVYSEKLNVDRMSKDMWDTQRLKLWLSQAGKCALCEQELAYEDEWMHDHHIVHKAHGGSDALSNRVLLHPVCHRRVHNLGLFVTKPAS
;
A
#
# COMPACT_ATOMS: atom_id res chain seq x y z
N MET A 1 36.46 -44.25 -9.34
CA MET A 1 35.04 -44.30 -9.71
C MET A 1 34.36 -43.09 -9.08
N GLU A 2 34.37 -42.00 -9.80
CA GLU A 2 33.68 -40.77 -9.40
C GLU A 2 32.20 -40.88 -9.79
N THR A 3 31.34 -40.98 -8.82
CA THR A 3 29.87 -40.89 -9.02
C THR A 3 29.52 -39.43 -9.19
N SER A 4 29.33 -38.99 -10.44
CA SER A 4 28.70 -37.72 -10.77
C SER A 4 27.28 -37.72 -10.25
N ILE A 5 27.02 -36.83 -9.26
CA ILE A 5 25.65 -36.51 -8.82
C ILE A 5 25.03 -35.66 -9.91
N ASP A 6 24.30 -36.27 -10.81
CA ASP A 6 23.41 -35.59 -11.74
C ASP A 6 22.39 -34.77 -10.93
N ALA A 7 22.56 -33.44 -10.96
CA ALA A 7 21.56 -32.52 -10.45
C ALA A 7 20.30 -32.62 -11.33
N ALA A 8 19.37 -33.47 -10.95
CA ALA A 8 18.09 -33.61 -11.61
C ALA A 8 17.45 -32.22 -11.78
N SER A 9 17.21 -31.83 -13.01
CA SER A 9 16.41 -30.63 -13.33
C SER A 9 15.10 -30.69 -12.54
N PRO A 10 14.72 -29.67 -11.77
CA PRO A 10 13.50 -29.69 -10.99
C PRO A 10 12.31 -29.96 -11.92
N GLY A 11 11.64 -31.11 -11.74
CA GLY A 11 10.51 -31.53 -12.55
C GLY A 11 9.46 -30.42 -12.64
N LYS A 12 8.78 -30.31 -13.78
CA LYS A 12 7.66 -29.35 -13.91
C LYS A 12 6.62 -29.68 -12.84
N PRO A 13 6.08 -28.66 -12.13
CA PRO A 13 5.04 -28.90 -11.14
C PRO A 13 3.82 -29.55 -11.81
N THR A 14 3.21 -30.51 -11.11
CA THR A 14 2.05 -31.27 -11.59
C THR A 14 0.73 -30.66 -11.14
N ASP A 15 0.76 -29.88 -10.06
CA ASP A 15 -0.41 -29.23 -9.47
C ASP A 15 -0.03 -27.92 -8.74
N TRP A 16 -1.04 -27.25 -8.17
CA TRP A 16 -0.86 -25.97 -7.45
C TRP A 16 0.01 -26.11 -6.18
N HIS A 17 -0.02 -27.26 -5.53
CA HIS A 17 0.71 -27.48 -4.28
C HIS A 17 2.18 -27.82 -4.52
N SER A 18 2.49 -28.48 -5.64
CA SER A 18 3.86 -28.83 -6.03
C SER A 18 4.68 -27.63 -6.55
N ILE A 19 4.07 -26.43 -6.70
CA ILE A 19 4.79 -25.25 -7.16
C ILE A 19 5.84 -24.81 -6.13
N ASP A 20 7.11 -24.80 -6.57
CA ASP A 20 8.19 -24.14 -5.84
C ASP A 20 8.12 -22.61 -6.04
N TRP A 21 7.51 -21.94 -5.06
CA TRP A 21 7.33 -20.49 -5.09
C TRP A 21 8.62 -19.71 -4.96
N LYS A 22 9.68 -20.30 -4.39
CA LYS A 22 11.01 -19.72 -4.29
C LYS A 22 11.64 -19.62 -5.68
N LEU A 23 11.64 -20.73 -6.43
CA LEU A 23 12.11 -20.77 -7.81
C LEU A 23 11.31 -19.83 -8.71
N VAL A 24 9.98 -19.84 -8.58
CA VAL A 24 9.08 -18.97 -9.35
C VAL A 24 9.39 -17.50 -9.10
N GLY A 25 9.53 -17.09 -7.83
CA GLY A 25 9.84 -15.70 -7.46
C GLY A 25 11.20 -15.24 -7.98
N ARG A 26 12.22 -16.10 -7.85
CA ARG A 26 13.59 -15.81 -8.36
C ARG A 26 13.62 -15.67 -9.89
N SER A 27 12.91 -16.56 -10.60
CA SER A 27 12.85 -16.54 -12.07
C SER A 27 12.19 -15.25 -12.57
N VAL A 28 11.04 -14.87 -12.01
CA VAL A 28 10.34 -13.64 -12.39
C VAL A 28 11.17 -12.40 -12.02
N GLY A 29 11.74 -12.37 -10.81
CA GLY A 29 12.60 -11.27 -10.36
C GLY A 29 13.80 -11.03 -11.29
N LYS A 30 14.50 -12.09 -11.70
CA LYS A 30 15.60 -12.00 -12.68
C LYS A 30 15.16 -11.38 -14.00
N MET A 31 13.97 -11.74 -14.49
CA MET A 31 13.43 -11.17 -15.73
C MET A 31 13.04 -9.71 -15.55
N GLN A 32 12.46 -9.33 -14.41
CA GLN A 32 12.13 -7.95 -14.08
C GLN A 32 13.37 -7.07 -14.00
N THR A 33 14.44 -7.54 -13.39
CA THR A 33 15.75 -6.86 -13.36
C THR A 33 16.28 -6.60 -14.76
N ARG A 34 16.24 -7.60 -15.64
CA ARG A 34 16.70 -7.45 -17.03
C ARG A 34 15.81 -6.47 -17.84
N ILE A 35 14.51 -6.39 -17.55
CA ILE A 35 13.62 -5.39 -18.16
C ILE A 35 14.03 -3.99 -17.69
N ALA A 36 14.26 -3.79 -16.39
CA ALA A 36 14.69 -2.50 -15.85
C ALA A 36 16.02 -2.05 -16.46
N GLN A 37 17.03 -2.93 -16.50
CA GLN A 37 18.34 -2.64 -17.14
C GLN A 37 18.17 -2.21 -18.59
N ALA A 38 17.47 -3.03 -19.41
CA ALA A 38 17.26 -2.70 -20.83
C ALA A 38 16.50 -1.37 -21.02
N THR A 39 15.60 -1.02 -20.10
CA THR A 39 14.87 0.25 -20.14
C THR A 39 15.78 1.42 -19.79
N THR A 40 16.63 1.28 -18.76
CA THR A 40 17.62 2.29 -18.35
C THR A 40 18.65 2.54 -19.46
N GLU A 41 19.08 1.48 -20.14
CA GLU A 41 19.99 1.52 -21.31
C GLU A 41 19.29 2.07 -22.57
N ARG A 42 17.99 2.39 -22.52
CA ARG A 42 17.15 2.84 -23.65
C ARG A 42 17.04 1.80 -24.79
N ASP A 43 17.34 0.52 -24.52
CA ASP A 43 17.08 -0.57 -25.44
C ASP A 43 15.61 -1.06 -25.33
N PHE A 44 14.72 -0.25 -25.85
CA PHE A 44 13.27 -0.53 -25.80
C PHE A 44 12.87 -1.78 -26.61
N ARG A 45 13.66 -2.16 -27.62
CA ARG A 45 13.41 -3.40 -28.37
C ARG A 45 13.68 -4.62 -27.49
N ARG A 46 14.80 -4.64 -26.79
CA ARG A 46 15.16 -5.68 -25.81
C ARG A 46 14.17 -5.70 -24.65
N ALA A 47 13.82 -4.56 -24.05
CA ALA A 47 12.84 -4.47 -22.99
C ALA A 47 11.51 -5.09 -23.39
N LYS A 48 10.97 -4.73 -24.57
CA LYS A 48 9.72 -5.26 -25.09
C LYS A 48 9.77 -6.78 -25.35
N ARG A 49 10.91 -7.30 -25.83
CA ARG A 49 11.11 -8.75 -26.00
C ARG A 49 11.10 -9.47 -24.64
N LEU A 50 11.79 -8.93 -23.64
CA LEU A 50 11.84 -9.48 -22.29
C LEU A 50 10.45 -9.45 -21.62
N GLN A 51 9.68 -8.36 -21.77
CA GLN A 51 8.29 -8.28 -21.30
C GLN A 51 7.43 -9.41 -21.91
N ARG A 52 7.52 -9.64 -23.21
CA ARG A 52 6.78 -10.73 -23.88
C ARG A 52 7.19 -12.11 -23.35
N ASN A 53 8.49 -12.34 -23.13
CA ASN A 53 9.00 -13.61 -22.58
C ASN A 53 8.48 -13.83 -21.16
N LEU A 54 8.47 -12.78 -20.32
CA LEU A 54 7.93 -12.85 -18.96
C LEU A 54 6.46 -13.23 -18.97
N ILE A 55 5.63 -12.57 -19.78
CA ILE A 55 4.19 -12.83 -19.88
C ILE A 55 3.91 -14.27 -20.36
N ARG A 56 4.77 -14.84 -21.21
CA ARG A 56 4.66 -16.21 -21.70
C ARG A 56 5.12 -17.27 -20.70
N SER A 57 5.92 -16.89 -19.70
CA SER A 57 6.44 -17.84 -18.72
C SER A 57 5.35 -18.35 -17.78
N TRP A 58 5.33 -19.65 -17.53
CA TRP A 58 4.37 -20.25 -16.60
C TRP A 58 4.58 -19.72 -15.16
N GLN A 59 5.83 -19.38 -14.80
CA GLN A 59 6.16 -18.80 -13.49
C GLN A 59 5.45 -17.46 -13.25
N ALA A 60 5.47 -16.57 -14.24
CA ALA A 60 4.77 -15.30 -14.12
C ALA A 60 3.24 -15.48 -14.09
N ARG A 61 2.71 -16.43 -14.87
CA ARG A 61 1.28 -16.79 -14.82
C ARG A 61 0.89 -17.32 -13.45
N ALA A 62 1.70 -18.23 -12.86
CA ALA A 62 1.47 -18.75 -11.52
C ALA A 62 1.47 -17.62 -10.45
N LEU A 63 2.44 -16.68 -10.51
CA LEU A 63 2.45 -15.52 -9.62
C LEU A 63 1.24 -14.61 -9.82
N ALA A 64 0.80 -14.40 -11.04
CA ALA A 64 -0.39 -13.60 -11.32
C ALA A 64 -1.65 -14.23 -10.72
N VAL A 65 -1.85 -15.55 -10.89
CA VAL A 65 -2.95 -16.29 -10.26
C VAL A 65 -2.86 -16.21 -8.73
N ARG A 66 -1.65 -16.44 -8.18
CA ARG A 66 -1.42 -16.32 -6.72
C ARG A 66 -1.80 -14.93 -6.20
N LYS A 67 -1.35 -13.86 -6.85
CA LYS A 67 -1.66 -12.48 -6.47
C LYS A 67 -3.15 -12.21 -6.38
N VAL A 68 -3.93 -12.76 -7.30
CA VAL A 68 -5.39 -12.57 -7.37
C VAL A 68 -6.13 -13.41 -6.34
N THR A 69 -5.64 -14.63 -6.05
CA THR A 69 -6.30 -15.58 -5.16
C THR A 69 -5.88 -15.47 -3.69
N ASP A 70 -4.82 -14.71 -3.39
CA ASP A 70 -4.30 -14.55 -2.03
C ASP A 70 -4.68 -13.21 -1.39
N ASN A 71 -5.26 -12.26 -2.13
CA ASN A 71 -5.66 -10.95 -1.63
C ASN A 71 -7.09 -10.94 -1.01
N ARG A 72 -7.47 -9.81 -0.38
CA ARG A 72 -8.80 -9.63 0.21
C ARG A 72 -9.94 -9.68 -0.81
N GLY A 73 -9.66 -9.30 -2.06
CA GLY A 73 -10.62 -9.31 -3.17
C GLY A 73 -10.96 -10.70 -3.73
N LYS A 74 -10.29 -11.77 -3.26
CA LYS A 74 -10.47 -13.15 -3.76
C LYS A 74 -11.90 -13.69 -3.63
N LYS A 75 -12.70 -13.14 -2.72
CA LYS A 75 -14.09 -13.53 -2.49
C LYS A 75 -15.10 -12.75 -3.34
N SER A 76 -14.62 -11.81 -4.18
CA SER A 76 -15.48 -10.99 -5.03
C SER A 76 -15.38 -11.47 -6.47
N SER A 77 -16.44 -12.05 -7.03
CA SER A 77 -16.51 -12.48 -8.43
C SER A 77 -16.72 -11.30 -9.38
N GLY A 78 -16.39 -11.48 -10.66
CA GLY A 78 -16.78 -10.58 -11.75
C GLY A 78 -18.24 -10.77 -12.18
N VAL A 79 -18.53 -10.44 -13.45
CA VAL A 79 -19.85 -10.65 -14.08
C VAL A 79 -20.19 -12.13 -14.28
N ASP A 80 -19.17 -13.00 -14.31
CA ASP A 80 -19.30 -14.44 -14.53
C ASP A 80 -19.63 -15.21 -13.25
N GLY A 81 -19.59 -14.60 -12.08
CA GLY A 81 -19.79 -15.26 -10.80
C GLY A 81 -18.65 -16.21 -10.38
N GLU A 82 -17.59 -16.36 -11.19
CA GLU A 82 -16.52 -17.32 -10.94
C GLU A 82 -15.57 -16.87 -9.82
N LEU A 83 -15.14 -17.85 -8.99
CA LEU A 83 -14.09 -17.72 -8.00
C LEU A 83 -13.10 -18.88 -8.12
N TRP A 84 -11.81 -18.60 -7.95
CA TRP A 84 -10.75 -19.60 -7.95
C TRP A 84 -10.36 -19.94 -6.51
N ASP A 85 -11.22 -20.67 -5.84
CA ASP A 85 -11.14 -21.00 -4.41
C ASP A 85 -10.45 -22.34 -4.13
N THR A 86 -10.40 -23.26 -5.13
CA THR A 86 -9.72 -24.55 -5.01
C THR A 86 -8.34 -24.57 -5.67
N PRO A 87 -7.42 -25.43 -5.21
CA PRO A 87 -6.10 -25.62 -5.83
C PRO A 87 -6.17 -26.00 -7.30
N GLU A 88 -7.12 -26.84 -7.67
CA GLU A 88 -7.34 -27.29 -9.04
C GLU A 88 -7.75 -26.12 -9.96
N LYS A 89 -8.74 -25.32 -9.55
CA LYS A 89 -9.13 -24.12 -10.32
C LYS A 89 -7.97 -23.17 -10.52
N LYS A 90 -7.12 -22.95 -9.48
CA LYS A 90 -5.93 -22.11 -9.58
C LYS A 90 -4.90 -22.68 -10.55
N TRP A 91 -4.69 -23.98 -10.52
CA TRP A 91 -3.77 -24.67 -11.42
C TRP A 91 -4.23 -24.56 -12.88
N ASN A 92 -5.49 -24.84 -13.14
CA ASN A 92 -6.09 -24.71 -14.47
C ASN A 92 -6.01 -23.24 -14.96
N ALA A 93 -6.22 -22.29 -14.08
CA ALA A 93 -6.08 -20.86 -14.38
C ALA A 93 -4.68 -20.46 -14.86
N VAL A 94 -3.60 -21.07 -14.35
CA VAL A 94 -2.23 -20.80 -14.82
C VAL A 94 -2.10 -21.06 -16.32
N TRP A 95 -2.73 -22.13 -16.80
CA TRP A 95 -2.66 -22.54 -18.21
C TRP A 95 -3.68 -21.82 -19.10
N SER A 96 -4.79 -21.35 -18.51
CA SER A 96 -5.78 -20.54 -19.23
C SER A 96 -5.33 -19.11 -19.52
N LEU A 97 -4.28 -18.60 -18.82
CA LEU A 97 -3.72 -17.28 -19.07
C LEU A 97 -2.94 -17.23 -20.39
N ASN A 98 -3.66 -17.31 -21.48
CA ASN A 98 -3.12 -17.22 -22.84
C ASN A 98 -3.61 -15.95 -23.53
N GLN A 99 -2.70 -15.26 -24.24
CA GLN A 99 -3.04 -14.05 -25.00
C GLN A 99 -3.80 -14.35 -26.30
N GLY A 100 -3.57 -15.54 -26.86
CA GLY A 100 -4.29 -16.02 -28.05
C GLY A 100 -5.77 -16.24 -27.72
N GLY A 101 -6.65 -15.53 -28.42
CA GLY A 101 -8.10 -15.64 -28.18
C GLY A 101 -8.63 -14.93 -26.93
N TYR A 102 -7.77 -14.32 -26.09
CA TYR A 102 -8.24 -13.59 -24.91
C TYR A 102 -9.20 -12.47 -25.27
N LYS A 103 -10.37 -12.43 -24.61
CA LYS A 103 -11.38 -11.38 -24.68
C LYS A 103 -11.66 -10.89 -23.27
N ALA A 104 -11.47 -9.59 -23.02
CA ALA A 104 -11.85 -8.99 -21.74
C ALA A 104 -13.37 -9.02 -21.60
N ARG A 105 -13.86 -9.36 -20.40
CA ARG A 105 -15.29 -9.31 -20.08
C ARG A 105 -15.65 -7.97 -19.46
N PRO A 106 -16.91 -7.53 -19.57
CA PRO A 106 -17.36 -6.33 -18.87
C PRO A 106 -17.12 -6.40 -17.37
N LEU A 107 -16.98 -5.23 -16.75
CA LEU A 107 -16.77 -5.11 -15.31
C LEU A 107 -18.10 -5.14 -14.56
N ARG A 108 -18.16 -5.81 -13.42
CA ARG A 108 -19.32 -5.75 -12.53
C ARG A 108 -19.27 -4.48 -11.69
N ARG A 109 -20.28 -3.62 -11.80
CA ARG A 109 -20.40 -2.39 -11.01
C ARG A 109 -20.74 -2.71 -9.56
N VAL A 110 -20.01 -2.07 -8.64
CA VAL A 110 -20.29 -2.10 -7.19
C VAL A 110 -20.08 -0.69 -6.64
N TYR A 111 -20.90 -0.28 -5.70
CA TYR A 111 -20.83 1.04 -5.09
C TYR A 111 -20.32 0.95 -3.65
N ILE A 112 -19.29 1.73 -3.31
CA ILE A 112 -18.74 1.82 -1.96
C ILE A 112 -19.01 3.21 -1.40
N PRO A 113 -19.57 3.33 -0.18
CA PRO A 113 -19.82 4.63 0.44
C PRO A 113 -18.51 5.38 0.73
N LYS A 114 -18.44 6.66 0.34
CA LYS A 114 -17.37 7.57 0.72
C LYS A 114 -17.69 8.21 2.09
N ALA A 115 -16.66 8.75 2.75
CA ALA A 115 -16.82 9.44 4.04
C ALA A 115 -17.80 10.64 4.01
N ASN A 116 -18.01 11.23 2.84
CA ASN A 116 -18.96 12.33 2.62
C ASN A 116 -20.39 11.87 2.24
N GLY A 117 -20.71 10.58 2.37
CA GLY A 117 -22.00 10.00 2.01
C GLY A 117 -22.21 9.72 0.51
N LYS A 118 -21.38 10.26 -0.38
CA LYS A 118 -21.43 9.93 -1.81
C LYS A 118 -20.95 8.50 -2.05
N LEU A 119 -21.41 7.87 -3.11
CA LEU A 119 -20.97 6.54 -3.51
C LEU A 119 -19.77 6.63 -4.46
N ARG A 120 -18.81 5.69 -4.30
CA ARG A 120 -17.71 5.48 -5.25
C ARG A 120 -18.07 4.29 -6.12
N PRO A 121 -18.23 4.46 -7.44
CA PRO A 121 -18.42 3.34 -8.34
C PRO A 121 -17.12 2.58 -8.52
N LEU A 122 -17.13 1.25 -8.32
CA LEU A 122 -16.02 0.36 -8.63
C LEU A 122 -16.43 -0.60 -9.74
N GLY A 123 -15.51 -0.90 -10.65
CA GLY A 123 -15.66 -1.95 -11.65
C GLY A 123 -14.87 -3.18 -11.26
N ILE A 124 -15.52 -4.29 -10.98
CA ILE A 124 -14.87 -5.54 -10.58
C ILE A 124 -14.67 -6.43 -11.82
N PRO A 125 -13.41 -6.64 -12.28
CA PRO A 125 -13.13 -7.55 -13.39
C PRO A 125 -13.33 -9.02 -12.98
N THR A 126 -13.46 -9.92 -13.95
CA THR A 126 -13.46 -11.37 -13.71
C THR A 126 -12.13 -11.85 -13.11
N MET A 127 -12.08 -13.05 -12.55
CA MET A 127 -10.82 -13.61 -12.04
C MET A 127 -9.77 -13.76 -13.14
N LEU A 128 -10.19 -14.13 -14.35
CA LEU A 128 -9.34 -14.22 -15.52
C LEU A 128 -8.75 -12.84 -15.89
N ASP A 129 -9.60 -11.80 -15.98
CA ASP A 129 -9.17 -10.46 -16.33
C ASP A 129 -8.21 -9.87 -15.28
N ARG A 130 -8.50 -10.08 -13.98
CA ARG A 130 -7.58 -9.67 -12.90
C ARG A 130 -6.23 -10.34 -13.02
N SER A 131 -6.20 -11.63 -13.34
CA SER A 131 -4.95 -12.38 -13.47
C SER A 131 -4.18 -11.98 -14.72
N MET A 132 -4.86 -11.68 -15.83
CA MET A 132 -4.25 -11.10 -17.02
C MET A 132 -3.67 -9.72 -16.73
N GLN A 133 -4.40 -8.87 -16.00
CA GLN A 133 -3.88 -7.56 -15.54
C GLN A 133 -2.66 -7.72 -14.63
N ALA A 134 -2.72 -8.64 -13.66
CA ALA A 134 -1.59 -8.92 -12.76
C ALA A 134 -0.35 -9.43 -13.52
N LEU A 135 -0.55 -10.30 -14.53
CA LEU A 135 0.51 -10.83 -15.38
C LEU A 135 1.20 -9.72 -16.19
N HIS A 136 0.42 -8.86 -16.81
CA HIS A 136 0.96 -7.72 -17.55
C HIS A 136 1.60 -6.67 -16.63
N GLN A 137 1.07 -6.49 -15.42
CA GLN A 137 1.66 -5.63 -14.41
C GLN A 137 3.08 -6.08 -14.04
N LEU A 138 3.32 -7.39 -13.83
CA LEU A 138 4.66 -7.92 -13.56
C LEU A 138 5.68 -7.55 -14.63
N ALA A 139 5.25 -7.46 -15.89
CA ALA A 139 6.13 -7.14 -17.00
C ALA A 139 6.28 -5.63 -17.25
N LEU A 140 5.25 -4.83 -16.95
CA LEU A 140 5.23 -3.40 -17.20
C LEU A 140 5.91 -2.60 -16.08
N ASP A 141 5.74 -3.03 -14.82
CA ASP A 141 6.20 -2.30 -13.63
C ASP A 141 7.69 -1.93 -13.64
N PRO A 142 8.63 -2.83 -14.01
CA PRO A 142 10.04 -2.47 -14.05
C PRO A 142 10.37 -1.35 -15.06
N ALA A 143 9.66 -1.32 -16.20
CA ALA A 143 9.86 -0.28 -17.20
C ALA A 143 9.19 1.04 -16.79
N ALA A 144 8.00 0.96 -16.19
CA ALA A 144 7.29 2.14 -15.68
C ALA A 144 8.05 2.82 -14.55
N GLU A 145 8.69 2.04 -13.66
CA GLU A 145 9.49 2.59 -12.56
C GLU A 145 10.70 3.39 -13.05
N CYS A 146 11.35 2.96 -14.15
CA CYS A 146 12.46 3.71 -14.76
C CYS A 146 12.05 5.09 -15.31
N ALA A 147 10.77 5.26 -15.66
CA ALA A 147 10.24 6.52 -16.20
C ALA A 147 9.46 7.34 -15.17
N SER A 148 9.45 6.91 -13.92
CA SER A 148 8.64 7.56 -12.87
C SER A 148 9.36 8.74 -12.25
N ASP A 149 8.61 9.82 -12.02
CA ASP A 149 9.11 11.03 -11.36
C ASP A 149 9.67 10.69 -9.96
N PRO A 150 10.79 11.32 -9.54
CA PRO A 150 11.46 11.06 -8.26
C PRO A 150 10.57 11.25 -7.03
N ASN A 151 9.72 12.28 -7.01
CA ASN A 151 8.85 12.63 -5.91
C ASN A 151 7.39 12.18 -6.10
N SER A 152 7.18 11.12 -6.88
CA SER A 152 5.93 10.39 -6.99
C SER A 152 5.96 9.15 -6.09
N TYR A 153 4.99 8.98 -5.18
CA TYR A 153 5.05 7.97 -4.11
C TYR A 153 3.90 6.97 -4.12
N GLY A 154 2.72 7.33 -4.60
CA GLY A 154 1.55 6.45 -4.59
C GLY A 154 1.69 5.24 -5.52
N PHE A 155 1.25 4.06 -5.07
CA PHE A 155 1.20 2.81 -5.84
C PHE A 155 2.54 2.32 -6.42
N ARG A 156 3.68 2.78 -5.90
CA ARG A 156 5.02 2.38 -6.32
C ARG A 156 5.68 1.51 -5.26
N LYS A 157 6.40 0.47 -5.69
CA LYS A 157 7.10 -0.46 -4.80
C LYS A 157 8.18 0.26 -3.98
N GLY A 158 8.21 0.00 -2.67
CA GLY A 158 9.19 0.57 -1.74
C GLY A 158 8.99 2.04 -1.40
N ARG A 159 7.86 2.64 -1.83
CA ARG A 159 7.48 4.03 -1.54
C ARG A 159 6.16 4.08 -0.77
N SER A 160 6.01 5.10 0.07
CA SER A 160 4.87 5.22 0.98
C SER A 160 4.42 6.67 1.16
N ALA A 161 3.26 6.86 1.79
CA ALA A 161 2.79 8.19 2.20
C ALA A 161 3.77 8.88 3.16
N HIS A 162 4.52 8.11 3.97
CA HIS A 162 5.53 8.64 4.87
C HIS A 162 6.73 9.25 4.12
N ASP A 163 7.07 8.70 2.95
CA ASP A 163 8.10 9.29 2.08
C ASP A 163 7.65 10.64 1.52
N ALA A 164 6.41 10.74 1.03
CA ALA A 164 5.83 12.00 0.56
C ALA A 164 5.81 13.06 1.68
N ARG A 165 5.39 12.68 2.89
CA ARG A 165 5.43 13.54 4.08
C ARG A 165 6.84 14.02 4.39
N SER A 166 7.83 13.12 4.35
CA SER A 166 9.23 13.45 4.64
C SER A 166 9.82 14.35 3.57
N GLN A 167 9.43 14.19 2.31
CA GLN A 167 9.81 15.07 1.21
C GLN A 167 9.24 16.48 1.41
N LEU A 168 7.96 16.61 1.75
CA LEU A 168 7.35 17.90 2.05
C LEU A 168 8.01 18.59 3.23
N PHE A 169 8.36 17.85 4.28
CA PHE A 169 9.10 18.40 5.40
C PHE A 169 10.47 18.96 4.96
N ALA A 170 11.23 18.19 4.17
CA ALA A 170 12.52 18.63 3.65
C ALA A 170 12.39 19.89 2.77
N THR A 171 11.34 19.97 1.96
CA THR A 171 11.10 21.10 1.04
C THR A 171 10.63 22.37 1.76
N LEU A 172 9.89 22.24 2.88
CA LEU A 172 9.18 23.36 3.52
C LEU A 172 9.73 23.78 4.89
N SER A 173 10.64 23.02 5.51
CA SER A 173 11.00 23.21 6.92
C SER A 173 11.88 24.42 7.22
N GLN A 174 12.74 24.84 6.29
CA GLN A 174 13.69 25.91 6.53
C GLN A 174 13.03 27.31 6.37
N ALA A 175 13.61 28.32 6.96
CA ALA A 175 13.17 29.72 6.82
C ALA A 175 13.21 30.18 5.36
N SER A 176 14.26 29.78 4.63
CA SER A 176 14.43 30.09 3.21
C SER A 176 13.63 29.21 2.26
N SER A 177 12.84 28.25 2.75
CA SER A 177 12.01 27.34 1.92
C SER A 177 10.85 28.06 1.23
N ALA A 178 10.25 27.40 0.25
CA ALA A 178 9.00 27.85 -0.36
C ALA A 178 7.92 28.11 0.71
N GLN A 179 7.07 29.12 0.45
CA GLN A 179 6.03 29.55 1.39
C GLN A 179 4.62 29.39 0.82
N TRP A 180 4.48 29.23 -0.48
CA TRP A 180 3.21 29.06 -1.16
C TRP A 180 3.07 27.63 -1.68
N ILE A 181 1.89 27.10 -1.56
CA ILE A 181 1.57 25.74 -1.94
C ILE A 181 0.32 25.74 -2.83
N LEU A 182 0.43 25.16 -4.01
CA LEU A 182 -0.69 24.74 -4.83
C LEU A 182 -1.11 23.37 -4.33
N ASP A 183 -2.31 23.27 -3.74
CA ASP A 183 -2.99 22.03 -3.35
C ASP A 183 -3.98 21.72 -4.48
N ALA A 184 -3.70 20.69 -5.28
CA ALA A 184 -4.39 20.41 -6.51
C ALA A 184 -4.97 18.97 -6.53
N ASP A 185 -6.22 18.84 -6.97
CA ASP A 185 -6.92 17.58 -7.18
C ASP A 185 -7.35 17.47 -8.65
N ILE A 186 -7.32 16.27 -9.20
CA ILE A 186 -7.73 16.00 -10.59
C ILE A 186 -9.19 15.55 -10.60
N SER A 187 -10.02 16.22 -11.41
CA SER A 187 -11.43 15.89 -11.54
C SER A 187 -11.62 14.52 -12.18
N GLY A 188 -12.36 13.62 -11.51
CA GLY A 188 -12.71 12.30 -12.06
C GLY A 188 -11.53 11.53 -12.66
N PHE A 189 -10.35 11.58 -12.03
CA PHE A 189 -9.09 11.12 -12.62
C PHE A 189 -9.20 9.79 -13.37
N PHE A 190 -9.72 8.74 -12.71
CA PHE A 190 -9.85 7.41 -13.32
C PHE A 190 -10.93 7.34 -14.42
N ASP A 191 -11.86 8.28 -14.44
CA ASP A 191 -13.03 8.24 -15.30
C ASP A 191 -12.78 8.94 -16.65
N HIS A 192 -11.79 9.87 -16.73
CA HIS A 192 -11.58 10.74 -17.89
C HIS A 192 -10.26 10.54 -18.65
N ILE A 193 -9.41 9.58 -18.24
CA ILE A 193 -8.14 9.35 -18.95
C ILE A 193 -8.39 9.00 -20.42
N ASN A 194 -7.76 9.74 -21.34
CA ASN A 194 -7.89 9.53 -22.77
C ASN A 194 -7.31 8.17 -23.20
N HIS A 195 -8.13 7.33 -23.83
CA HIS A 195 -7.75 6.00 -24.31
C HIS A 195 -6.67 6.02 -25.39
N GLU A 196 -6.76 6.95 -26.35
CA GLU A 196 -5.79 7.04 -27.44
C GLU A 196 -4.43 7.48 -26.92
N TRP A 197 -4.40 8.42 -25.95
CA TRP A 197 -3.17 8.78 -25.26
C TRP A 197 -2.53 7.56 -24.60
N MET A 198 -3.30 6.77 -23.85
CA MET A 198 -2.79 5.55 -23.22
C MET A 198 -2.28 4.53 -24.23
N LEU A 199 -3.02 4.29 -25.32
CA LEU A 199 -2.61 3.38 -26.38
C LEU A 199 -1.33 3.83 -27.09
N LYS A 200 -1.04 5.13 -27.12
CA LYS A 200 0.19 5.68 -27.69
C LYS A 200 1.38 5.54 -26.74
N HIS A 201 1.21 5.83 -25.45
CA HIS A 201 2.31 6.03 -24.50
C HIS A 201 2.57 4.86 -23.55
N VAL A 202 1.60 3.98 -23.29
CA VAL A 202 1.83 2.81 -22.44
C VAL A 202 2.58 1.71 -23.21
N HIS A 203 3.76 1.33 -22.73
CA HIS A 203 4.66 0.37 -23.41
C HIS A 203 4.27 -1.09 -23.11
N MET A 204 3.06 -1.50 -23.54
CA MET A 204 2.57 -2.87 -23.46
C MET A 204 1.88 -3.31 -24.77
N ASP A 205 1.36 -4.55 -24.83
CA ASP A 205 0.55 -5.00 -25.97
C ASP A 205 -0.72 -4.15 -26.08
N LYS A 206 -0.79 -3.33 -27.13
CA LYS A 206 -1.88 -2.39 -27.37
C LYS A 206 -3.23 -3.08 -27.61
N ARG A 207 -3.23 -4.33 -28.13
CA ARG A 207 -4.46 -5.10 -28.34
C ARG A 207 -5.07 -5.50 -27.01
N VAL A 208 -4.24 -5.93 -26.05
CA VAL A 208 -4.70 -6.28 -24.70
C VAL A 208 -5.16 -5.05 -23.94
N LEU A 209 -4.38 -3.96 -23.98
CA LEU A 209 -4.77 -2.69 -23.36
C LEU A 209 -6.13 -2.20 -23.88
N ARG A 210 -6.32 -2.17 -25.21
CA ARG A 210 -7.58 -1.75 -25.83
C ARG A 210 -8.76 -2.61 -25.37
N LYS A 211 -8.57 -3.93 -25.19
CA LYS A 211 -9.62 -4.81 -24.70
C LYS A 211 -10.06 -4.46 -23.27
N TRP A 212 -9.12 -4.08 -22.39
CA TRP A 212 -9.45 -3.64 -21.02
C TRP A 212 -10.15 -2.28 -21.00
N LEU A 213 -9.65 -1.33 -21.78
CA LEU A 213 -10.23 0.02 -21.85
C LEU A 213 -11.66 0.01 -22.41
N LYS A 214 -11.93 -0.86 -23.38
CA LYS A 214 -13.24 -0.99 -24.03
C LYS A 214 -14.10 -2.14 -23.51
N ALA A 215 -13.78 -2.71 -22.34
CA ALA A 215 -14.50 -3.86 -21.80
C ALA A 215 -15.97 -3.56 -21.44
N GLY A 216 -16.31 -2.31 -21.17
CA GLY A 216 -17.63 -1.91 -20.69
C GLY A 216 -17.87 -2.27 -19.22
N VAL A 217 -19.00 -1.82 -18.71
CA VAL A 217 -19.42 -2.01 -17.30
C VAL A 217 -20.87 -2.50 -17.28
N VAL A 218 -21.14 -3.54 -16.50
CA VAL A 218 -22.50 -4.01 -16.22
C VAL A 218 -22.94 -3.45 -14.88
N ASP A 219 -23.98 -2.64 -14.90
CA ASP A 219 -24.63 -2.07 -13.73
C ASP A 219 -26.10 -2.52 -13.69
N ARG A 220 -26.50 -3.24 -12.66
CA ARG A 220 -27.89 -3.76 -12.49
C ARG A 220 -28.41 -4.49 -13.73
N GLY A 221 -27.56 -5.24 -14.42
CA GLY A 221 -27.93 -6.00 -15.62
C GLY A 221 -27.79 -5.23 -16.94
N HIS A 222 -27.55 -3.92 -16.91
CA HIS A 222 -27.35 -3.11 -18.11
C HIS A 222 -25.88 -2.93 -18.45
N LEU A 223 -25.50 -3.25 -19.68
CA LEU A 223 -24.14 -3.04 -20.21
C LEU A 223 -24.00 -1.63 -20.74
N SER A 224 -23.03 -0.88 -20.19
CA SER A 224 -22.63 0.42 -20.68
C SER A 224 -21.22 0.35 -21.27
N PRO A 225 -20.97 0.90 -22.47
CA PRO A 225 -19.63 0.98 -23.03
C PRO A 225 -18.76 1.93 -22.23
N THR A 226 -17.42 1.75 -22.31
CA THR A 226 -16.43 2.68 -21.76
C THR A 226 -15.69 3.34 -22.91
N GLU A 227 -15.82 4.67 -23.03
CA GLU A 227 -15.20 5.46 -24.10
C GLU A 227 -13.92 6.15 -23.62
N GLU A 228 -13.84 6.44 -22.33
CA GLU A 228 -12.70 7.06 -21.67
C GLU A 228 -12.47 6.43 -20.28
N GLY A 229 -11.37 6.78 -19.66
CA GLY A 229 -11.03 6.35 -18.31
C GLY A 229 -10.43 4.95 -18.21
N THR A 230 -10.07 4.58 -17.00
CA THR A 230 -9.67 3.23 -16.62
C THR A 230 -10.55 2.72 -15.50
N PRO A 231 -10.90 1.42 -15.48
CA PRO A 231 -11.81 0.92 -14.45
C PRO A 231 -11.24 1.09 -13.05
N GLN A 232 -11.95 1.82 -12.17
CA GLN A 232 -11.64 1.81 -10.74
C GLN A 232 -11.89 0.41 -10.17
N GLY A 233 -10.81 -0.28 -9.72
CA GLY A 233 -10.88 -1.63 -9.16
C GLY A 233 -10.12 -2.69 -9.98
N GLY A 234 -9.59 -2.35 -11.15
CA GLY A 234 -8.63 -3.19 -11.87
C GLY A 234 -7.28 -3.22 -11.18
N ILE A 235 -6.59 -4.36 -11.23
CA ILE A 235 -5.27 -4.54 -10.58
C ILE A 235 -4.20 -3.64 -11.22
N ILE A 236 -4.25 -3.46 -12.52
CA ILE A 236 -3.27 -2.66 -13.28
C ILE A 236 -3.61 -1.15 -13.30
N SER A 237 -4.85 -0.77 -13.00
CA SER A 237 -5.33 0.61 -13.12
C SER A 237 -4.51 1.64 -12.32
N PRO A 238 -4.08 1.37 -11.06
CA PRO A 238 -3.21 2.29 -10.33
C PRO A 238 -1.86 2.55 -11.00
N MET A 239 -1.29 1.53 -11.64
CA MET A 239 -0.04 1.68 -12.39
C MET A 239 -0.25 2.47 -13.68
N LEU A 240 -1.31 2.18 -14.44
CA LEU A 240 -1.66 2.94 -15.64
C LEU A 240 -1.89 4.42 -15.30
N ALA A 241 -2.57 4.67 -14.18
CA ALA A 241 -2.78 6.01 -13.64
C ALA A 241 -1.46 6.74 -13.35
N ASN A 242 -0.49 6.07 -12.74
CA ASN A 242 0.84 6.64 -12.53
C ASN A 242 1.58 6.92 -13.84
N ILE A 243 1.50 6.02 -14.83
CA ILE A 243 2.13 6.23 -16.15
C ILE A 243 1.55 7.47 -16.83
N VAL A 244 0.25 7.71 -16.71
CA VAL A 244 -0.41 8.90 -17.29
C VAL A 244 0.13 10.18 -16.68
N LEU A 245 0.47 10.20 -15.40
CA LEU A 245 0.98 11.37 -14.69
C LEU A 245 2.53 11.42 -14.61
N ASN A 246 3.23 10.42 -15.13
CA ASN A 246 4.70 10.48 -15.20
C ASN A 246 5.14 11.59 -16.14
N GLY A 247 6.21 12.28 -15.74
CA GLY A 247 6.71 13.47 -16.43
C GLY A 247 6.08 14.78 -15.95
N LEU A 248 5.13 14.74 -15.00
CA LEU A 248 4.55 15.96 -14.43
C LEU A 248 5.59 16.78 -13.66
N GLU A 249 6.44 16.14 -12.87
CA GLU A 249 7.52 16.80 -12.13
C GLU A 249 8.68 17.19 -13.05
N ALA A 250 9.16 16.23 -13.87
CA ALA A 250 10.29 16.45 -14.76
C ALA A 250 9.95 17.50 -15.84
N GLY A 251 8.81 17.39 -16.50
CA GLY A 251 8.39 18.33 -17.53
C GLY A 251 8.14 19.74 -17.01
N LEU A 252 7.58 19.88 -15.79
CA LEU A 252 7.44 21.21 -15.17
C LEU A 252 8.80 21.83 -14.89
N LYS A 253 9.75 21.03 -14.42
CA LYS A 253 11.11 21.52 -14.15
C LYS A 253 11.81 21.93 -15.43
N ASP A 254 11.75 21.09 -16.48
CA ASP A 254 12.36 21.39 -17.78
C ASP A 254 11.76 22.67 -18.38
N PHE A 255 10.44 22.81 -18.37
CA PHE A 255 9.75 24.01 -18.81
C PHE A 255 10.22 25.28 -18.09
N LEU A 256 10.34 25.23 -16.74
CA LEU A 256 10.81 26.38 -15.98
C LEU A 256 12.28 26.72 -16.27
N GLU A 257 13.13 25.72 -16.49
CA GLU A 257 14.54 25.93 -16.85
C GLU A 257 14.69 26.50 -18.27
N GLU A 258 13.85 26.09 -19.22
CA GLU A 258 13.83 26.58 -20.60
C GLU A 258 13.33 28.03 -20.67
N GLU A 259 12.22 28.33 -19.98
CA GLU A 259 11.55 29.64 -20.05
C GLU A 259 12.29 30.73 -19.25
N PHE A 260 12.81 30.39 -18.07
CA PHE A 260 13.38 31.38 -17.12
C PHE A 260 14.89 31.25 -16.88
N GLY A 261 15.52 30.19 -17.45
CA GLY A 261 16.91 29.83 -17.17
C GLY A 261 17.10 29.16 -15.80
N LYS A 262 18.11 28.29 -15.69
CA LYS A 262 18.36 27.42 -14.53
C LYS A 262 18.44 28.19 -13.19
N THR A 263 19.12 29.34 -13.14
CA THR A 263 19.30 30.11 -11.90
C THR A 263 17.98 30.67 -11.38
N ARG A 264 17.17 31.26 -12.26
CA ARG A 264 15.88 31.86 -11.92
C ARG A 264 14.86 30.76 -11.56
N ALA A 265 14.79 29.70 -12.33
CA ALA A 265 13.95 28.55 -12.05
C ALA A 265 14.23 27.94 -10.65
N LYS A 266 15.51 27.74 -10.31
CA LYS A 266 15.92 27.32 -8.97
C LYS A 266 15.51 28.31 -7.88
N GLY A 267 15.61 29.61 -8.16
CA GLY A 267 15.18 30.67 -7.26
C GLY A 267 13.67 30.66 -6.97
N MET A 268 12.84 30.21 -7.89
CA MET A 268 11.38 30.09 -7.71
C MET A 268 10.97 28.99 -6.71
N LYS A 269 11.88 28.07 -6.36
CA LYS A 269 11.66 26.96 -5.40
C LYS A 269 10.42 26.12 -5.72
N VAL A 270 10.17 25.92 -7.01
CA VAL A 270 9.08 25.06 -7.47
C VAL A 270 9.50 23.60 -7.28
N ASN A 271 8.77 22.87 -6.42
CA ASN A 271 8.95 21.44 -6.19
C ASN A 271 7.58 20.78 -6.22
N LEU A 272 7.51 19.63 -6.87
CA LEU A 272 6.29 18.84 -6.97
C LEU A 272 6.41 17.58 -6.09
N VAL A 273 5.36 17.27 -5.34
CA VAL A 273 5.22 16.03 -4.56
C VAL A 273 3.87 15.41 -4.89
N ARG A 274 3.86 14.17 -5.36
CA ARG A 274 2.67 13.47 -5.82
C ARG A 274 2.44 12.16 -5.08
N TYR A 275 1.20 11.88 -4.76
CA TYR A 275 0.75 10.58 -4.27
C TYR A 275 -0.49 10.13 -5.05
N ALA A 276 -0.31 9.32 -6.07
CA ALA A 276 -1.33 8.97 -7.05
C ALA A 276 -1.86 10.21 -7.80
N ASP A 277 -3.14 10.52 -7.65
CA ASP A 277 -3.84 11.69 -8.21
C ASP A 277 -3.74 12.95 -7.35
N ASP A 278 -3.46 12.81 -6.05
CA ASP A 278 -3.22 13.94 -5.15
C ASP A 278 -1.80 14.49 -5.36
N PHE A 279 -1.64 15.78 -5.64
CA PHE A 279 -0.32 16.39 -5.78
C PHE A 279 -0.27 17.82 -5.24
N LEU A 280 0.93 18.20 -4.85
CA LEU A 280 1.25 19.53 -4.34
C LEU A 280 2.40 20.13 -5.13
N VAL A 281 2.32 21.43 -5.43
CA VAL A 281 3.45 22.17 -5.99
C VAL A 281 3.77 23.33 -5.05
N THR A 282 5.04 23.46 -4.66
CA THR A 282 5.50 24.55 -3.80
C THR A 282 6.13 25.65 -4.62
N SER A 283 6.11 26.91 -4.14
CA SER A 283 6.87 28.04 -4.70
C SER A 283 7.16 29.08 -3.63
N ASN A 284 8.13 29.95 -3.90
CA ASN A 284 8.40 31.15 -3.09
C ASN A 284 7.40 32.27 -3.38
N SER A 285 6.66 32.26 -4.50
CA SER A 285 5.71 33.27 -4.93
C SER A 285 4.35 32.64 -5.27
N LYS A 286 3.29 33.31 -4.80
CA LYS A 286 1.90 32.97 -5.18
C LYS A 286 1.66 33.17 -6.67
N GLU A 287 2.16 34.30 -7.18
CA GLU A 287 2.04 34.69 -8.58
C GLU A 287 2.63 33.63 -9.53
N VAL A 288 3.82 33.07 -9.21
CA VAL A 288 4.43 31.98 -10.00
C VAL A 288 3.51 30.77 -10.05
N LEU A 289 2.85 30.41 -8.95
CA LEU A 289 1.91 29.30 -8.95
C LEU A 289 0.69 29.58 -9.83
N GLU A 290 0.12 30.77 -9.74
CA GLU A 290 -1.11 31.15 -10.44
C GLU A 290 -0.90 31.42 -11.92
N THR A 291 0.20 32.12 -12.30
CA THR A 291 0.41 32.57 -13.68
C THR A 291 1.29 31.66 -14.53
N VAL A 292 2.11 30.81 -13.91
CA VAL A 292 3.06 29.94 -14.62
C VAL A 292 2.74 28.46 -14.40
N VAL A 293 2.67 28.04 -13.13
CA VAL A 293 2.54 26.59 -12.79
C VAL A 293 1.16 26.06 -13.16
N ILE A 294 0.08 26.73 -12.74
CA ILE A 294 -1.29 26.27 -13.01
C ILE A 294 -1.55 26.16 -14.52
N PRO A 295 -1.27 27.18 -15.35
CA PRO A 295 -1.46 27.07 -16.79
C PRO A 295 -0.70 25.90 -17.44
N TRP A 296 0.55 25.68 -17.04
CA TRP A 296 1.35 24.56 -17.53
C TRP A 296 0.75 23.21 -17.11
N VAL A 297 0.34 23.07 -15.84
CA VAL A 297 -0.31 21.85 -15.33
C VAL A 297 -1.62 21.57 -16.07
N VAL A 298 -2.44 22.60 -16.30
CA VAL A 298 -3.69 22.48 -17.08
C VAL A 298 -3.41 21.96 -18.48
N GLN A 299 -2.40 22.49 -19.16
CA GLN A 299 -2.01 22.02 -20.50
C GLN A 299 -1.52 20.55 -20.47
N PHE A 300 -0.65 20.21 -19.50
CA PHE A 300 -0.17 18.85 -19.31
C PHE A 300 -1.32 17.83 -19.09
N LEU A 301 -2.30 18.19 -18.27
CA LEU A 301 -3.46 17.35 -17.98
C LEU A 301 -4.40 17.25 -19.19
N ARG A 302 -4.64 18.36 -19.89
CA ARG A 302 -5.52 18.43 -21.05
C ARG A 302 -5.10 17.47 -22.18
N GLU A 303 -3.79 17.33 -22.43
CA GLU A 303 -3.25 16.38 -23.40
C GLU A 303 -3.62 14.92 -23.08
N ARG A 304 -3.91 14.64 -21.81
CA ARG A 304 -4.25 13.32 -21.27
C ARG A 304 -5.75 13.11 -21.06
N GLY A 305 -6.57 14.10 -21.49
CA GLY A 305 -8.02 14.11 -21.28
C GLY A 305 -8.43 14.46 -19.85
N LEU A 306 -7.53 15.06 -19.06
CA LEU A 306 -7.73 15.35 -17.64
C LEU A 306 -7.89 16.86 -17.39
N ALA A 307 -8.55 17.20 -16.30
CA ALA A 307 -8.71 18.57 -15.84
C ALA A 307 -8.52 18.68 -14.32
N LEU A 308 -8.07 19.85 -13.86
CA LEU A 308 -8.06 20.16 -12.43
C LEU A 308 -9.50 20.29 -11.89
N ALA A 309 -9.71 19.87 -10.65
CA ALA A 309 -10.95 20.11 -9.91
C ALA A 309 -10.91 21.53 -9.34
N GLU A 310 -11.53 22.51 -10.02
CA GLU A 310 -11.48 23.94 -9.65
C GLU A 310 -11.93 24.16 -8.20
N GLU A 311 -12.98 23.50 -7.76
CA GLU A 311 -13.53 23.60 -6.39
C GLU A 311 -12.60 23.09 -5.28
N LYS A 312 -11.57 22.32 -5.63
CA LYS A 312 -10.62 21.72 -4.69
C LYS A 312 -9.20 22.23 -4.88
N THR A 313 -8.92 22.85 -6.01
CA THR A 313 -7.61 23.42 -6.31
C THR A 313 -7.47 24.79 -5.68
N ARG A 314 -6.45 24.97 -4.85
CA ARG A 314 -6.23 26.23 -4.13
C ARG A 314 -4.76 26.51 -3.92
N VAL A 315 -4.41 27.79 -3.92
CA VAL A 315 -3.08 28.28 -3.53
C VAL A 315 -3.16 28.81 -2.10
N VAL A 316 -2.37 28.22 -1.21
CA VAL A 316 -2.38 28.56 0.23
C VAL A 316 -0.99 28.93 0.72
N HIS A 317 -0.93 29.83 1.72
CA HIS A 317 0.31 30.14 2.41
C HIS A 317 0.60 29.11 3.51
N ILE A 318 1.88 28.76 3.72
CA ILE A 318 2.29 27.73 4.70
C ILE A 318 1.90 28.07 6.14
N ASP A 319 1.73 29.37 6.47
CA ASP A 319 1.30 29.80 7.80
C ASP A 319 -0.21 29.60 8.03
N GLU A 320 -1.01 29.51 6.98
CA GLU A 320 -2.41 29.07 7.05
C GLU A 320 -2.48 27.55 7.21
N GLY A 321 -1.57 26.84 6.51
CA GLY A 321 -1.44 25.40 6.51
C GLY A 321 -2.39 24.71 5.54
N PHE A 322 -2.05 23.46 5.23
CA PHE A 322 -2.82 22.58 4.34
C PHE A 322 -2.85 21.16 4.85
N ASP A 323 -3.82 20.38 4.40
CA ASP A 323 -3.96 18.97 4.72
C ASP A 323 -3.52 18.11 3.53
N PHE A 324 -2.62 17.13 3.76
CA PHE A 324 -2.19 16.19 2.75
C PHE A 324 -2.00 14.80 3.36
N LEU A 325 -2.57 13.77 2.74
CA LEU A 325 -2.49 12.37 3.18
C LEU A 325 -2.81 12.15 4.67
N GLY A 326 -3.77 12.89 5.20
CA GLY A 326 -4.19 12.78 6.61
C GLY A 326 -3.34 13.52 7.62
N TRP A 327 -2.37 14.30 7.19
CA TRP A 327 -1.59 15.21 8.00
C TRP A 327 -1.87 16.66 7.65
N ASN A 328 -1.82 17.53 8.67
CA ASN A 328 -1.82 18.98 8.53
C ASN A 328 -0.37 19.49 8.59
N PHE A 329 0.02 20.27 7.59
CA PHE A 329 1.33 20.91 7.45
C PHE A 329 1.16 22.41 7.68
N ARG A 330 1.88 22.96 8.64
CA ARG A 330 1.78 24.38 8.94
C ARG A 330 3.05 24.92 9.60
N LYS A 331 3.47 26.15 9.25
CA LYS A 331 4.47 26.88 10.00
C LYS A 331 3.81 27.68 11.13
N TYR A 332 4.42 27.61 12.30
CA TYR A 332 4.05 28.38 13.48
C TYR A 332 5.27 29.19 13.92
N ARG A 333 5.23 30.51 13.76
CA ARG A 333 6.37 31.38 14.06
C ARG A 333 7.66 30.87 13.40
N GLY A 334 7.60 30.56 12.12
CA GLY A 334 8.74 30.09 11.33
C GLY A 334 9.11 28.58 11.53
N LYS A 335 8.53 27.90 12.51
CA LYS A 335 8.80 26.45 12.75
C LYS A 335 7.76 25.58 12.07
N MET A 336 8.21 24.68 11.20
CA MET A 336 7.34 23.71 10.53
C MET A 336 6.88 22.63 11.49
N LEU A 337 5.56 22.48 11.65
CA LEU A 337 4.94 21.39 12.40
C LEU A 337 4.05 20.57 11.49
N ILE A 338 4.15 19.26 11.60
CA ILE A 338 3.25 18.30 10.96
C ILE A 338 2.45 17.63 12.08
N LYS A 339 1.12 17.67 11.98
CA LYS A 339 0.19 17.08 12.96
C LYS A 339 -0.82 16.18 12.24
N PRO A 340 -1.49 15.23 12.92
CA PRO A 340 -2.67 14.60 12.36
C PRO A 340 -3.71 15.65 11.96
N SER A 341 -4.31 15.52 10.76
CA SER A 341 -5.33 16.48 10.31
C SER A 341 -6.61 16.33 11.15
N LYS A 342 -7.34 17.42 11.35
CA LYS A 342 -8.61 17.42 12.12
C LYS A 342 -9.59 16.41 11.56
N LYS A 343 -9.71 16.31 10.25
CA LYS A 343 -10.56 15.35 9.55
C LYS A 343 -10.17 13.90 9.85
N ASN A 344 -8.87 13.59 9.89
CA ASN A 344 -8.39 12.25 10.17
C ASN A 344 -8.59 11.86 11.65
N VAL A 345 -8.39 12.80 12.58
CA VAL A 345 -8.68 12.63 14.02
C VAL A 345 -10.15 12.33 14.24
N GLN A 346 -11.03 13.10 13.61
CA GLN A 346 -12.48 12.90 13.72
C GLN A 346 -12.93 11.55 13.13
N ALA A 347 -12.32 11.13 12.02
CA ALA A 347 -12.60 9.83 11.41
C ALA A 347 -12.23 8.66 12.35
N LEU A 348 -11.06 8.72 13.01
CA LEU A 348 -10.70 7.73 14.02
C LEU A 348 -11.70 7.70 15.16
N TYR A 349 -12.00 8.87 15.74
CA TYR A 349 -12.93 8.93 16.87
C TYR A 349 -14.32 8.38 16.51
N SER A 350 -14.84 8.71 15.33
CA SER A 350 -16.11 8.18 14.83
C SER A 350 -16.06 6.65 14.67
N LYS A 351 -14.97 6.11 14.16
CA LYS A 351 -14.78 4.65 14.02
C LYS A 351 -14.73 3.95 15.38
N VAL A 352 -13.97 4.49 16.33
CA VAL A 352 -13.88 3.96 17.70
C VAL A 352 -15.24 4.03 18.40
N LYS A 353 -15.96 5.16 18.26
CA LYS A 353 -17.31 5.34 18.79
C LYS A 353 -18.27 4.28 18.25
N GLU A 354 -18.28 4.05 16.95
CA GLU A 354 -19.09 3.03 16.28
C GLU A 354 -18.84 1.61 16.85
N ILE A 355 -17.56 1.23 17.01
CA ILE A 355 -17.18 -0.07 17.56
C ILE A 355 -17.71 -0.22 19.00
N ILE A 356 -17.50 0.80 19.86
CA ILE A 356 -17.94 0.77 21.26
C ILE A 356 -19.47 0.68 21.34
N GLU A 357 -20.21 1.45 20.52
CA GLU A 357 -21.69 1.47 20.54
C GLU A 357 -22.30 0.16 20.07
N LYS A 358 -21.70 -0.50 19.07
CA LYS A 358 -22.14 -1.81 18.58
C LYS A 358 -21.75 -2.97 19.50
N SER A 359 -20.88 -2.75 20.48
CA SER A 359 -20.29 -3.80 21.32
C SER A 359 -20.83 -3.80 22.76
N LEU A 360 -22.11 -3.45 22.96
CA LEU A 360 -22.66 -3.36 24.32
C LEU A 360 -22.77 -4.72 25.02
N SER A 361 -23.07 -5.78 24.29
CA SER A 361 -23.27 -7.14 24.83
C SER A 361 -22.03 -8.04 24.77
N VAL A 362 -20.97 -7.64 24.04
CA VAL A 362 -19.79 -8.51 23.90
C VAL A 362 -18.88 -8.49 25.14
N PRO A 363 -18.12 -9.57 25.42
CA PRO A 363 -17.10 -9.58 26.46
C PRO A 363 -16.06 -8.47 26.27
N THR A 364 -15.52 -7.94 27.37
CA THR A 364 -14.56 -6.81 27.33
C THR A 364 -13.31 -7.11 26.50
N HIS A 365 -12.78 -8.33 26.62
CA HIS A 365 -11.60 -8.73 25.82
C HIS A 365 -11.87 -8.73 24.31
N VAL A 366 -13.11 -9.04 23.89
CA VAL A 366 -13.52 -8.97 22.49
C VAL A 366 -13.58 -7.52 22.00
N LEU A 367 -14.16 -6.62 22.82
CA LEU A 367 -14.16 -5.19 22.52
C LEU A 367 -12.73 -4.64 22.40
N ILE A 368 -11.84 -4.98 23.34
CA ILE A 368 -10.43 -4.58 23.28
C ILE A 368 -9.76 -5.14 22.02
N GLY A 369 -10.03 -6.41 21.69
CA GLY A 369 -9.52 -7.05 20.47
C GLY A 369 -9.96 -6.36 19.16
N GLN A 370 -11.16 -5.73 19.15
CA GLN A 370 -11.63 -4.94 18.01
C GLN A 370 -11.02 -3.53 17.97
N LEU A 371 -10.79 -2.91 19.12
CA LEU A 371 -10.26 -1.55 19.23
C LEU A 371 -8.75 -1.48 18.99
N ASN A 372 -7.97 -2.40 19.57
CA ASN A 372 -6.52 -2.34 19.55
C ASN A 372 -5.91 -2.29 18.15
N PRO A 373 -6.34 -3.07 17.16
CA PRO A 373 -5.81 -2.97 15.80
C PRO A 373 -6.07 -1.59 15.15
N VAL A 374 -7.22 -1.00 15.42
CA VAL A 374 -7.60 0.33 14.89
C VAL A 374 -6.76 1.42 15.54
N LEU A 375 -6.63 1.40 16.86
CA LEU A 375 -5.85 2.38 17.62
C LEU A 375 -4.35 2.29 17.30
N ALA A 376 -3.78 1.09 17.36
CA ALA A 376 -2.37 0.85 17.08
C ALA A 376 -2.01 1.18 15.61
N GLY A 377 -2.84 0.80 14.66
CA GLY A 377 -2.63 1.12 13.24
C GLY A 377 -2.62 2.63 12.98
N TRP A 378 -3.58 3.36 13.55
CA TRP A 378 -3.64 4.82 13.44
C TRP A 378 -2.47 5.51 14.16
N ALA A 379 -2.12 5.07 15.36
CA ALA A 379 -0.99 5.61 16.10
C ALA A 379 0.33 5.46 15.33
N ARG A 380 0.59 4.29 14.73
CA ARG A 380 1.77 4.04 13.91
C ARG A 380 1.82 4.92 12.67
N TYR A 381 0.68 5.14 12.00
CA TYR A 381 0.62 6.03 10.86
C TYR A 381 1.05 7.46 11.23
N HIS A 382 0.73 7.89 12.45
CA HIS A 382 1.03 9.24 12.95
C HIS A 382 2.24 9.33 13.88
N GLN A 383 2.95 8.23 14.18
CA GLN A 383 4.08 8.23 15.14
C GLN A 383 5.26 9.13 14.72
N GLY A 384 5.42 9.41 13.43
CA GLY A 384 6.52 10.24 12.91
C GLY A 384 6.26 11.74 12.90
N VAL A 385 5.16 12.21 13.52
CA VAL A 385 4.76 13.63 13.54
C VAL A 385 4.45 14.13 14.95
N VAL A 386 4.17 15.42 15.10
CA VAL A 386 3.80 16.03 16.40
C VAL A 386 2.38 15.64 16.76
N ALA A 387 2.19 14.44 17.34
CA ALA A 387 0.89 13.86 17.61
C ALA A 387 0.58 13.65 19.10
N LYS A 388 1.53 13.84 20.02
CA LYS A 388 1.39 13.49 21.45
C LYS A 388 0.17 14.15 22.12
N GLU A 389 -0.04 15.41 21.89
CA GLU A 389 -1.21 16.12 22.41
C GLU A 389 -2.52 15.58 21.85
N THR A 390 -2.55 15.30 20.54
CA THR A 390 -3.70 14.69 19.87
C THR A 390 -3.99 13.30 20.41
N PHE A 391 -2.96 12.48 20.64
CA PHE A 391 -3.07 11.16 21.24
C PHE A 391 -3.68 11.23 22.65
N SER A 392 -3.17 12.11 23.50
CA SER A 392 -3.70 12.28 24.85
C SER A 392 -5.15 12.76 24.88
N LYS A 393 -5.52 13.67 23.99
CA LYS A 393 -6.94 14.13 23.84
C LYS A 393 -7.86 12.99 23.42
N LEU A 394 -7.42 12.17 22.46
CA LEU A 394 -8.20 11.01 22.00
C LEU A 394 -8.32 9.95 23.08
N ASP A 395 -7.25 9.63 23.81
CA ASP A 395 -7.30 8.68 24.93
C ASP A 395 -8.31 9.13 25.99
N ASN A 396 -8.36 10.43 26.31
CA ASN A 396 -9.35 10.99 27.22
C ASN A 396 -10.77 10.83 26.70
N GLN A 397 -11.02 11.14 25.42
CA GLN A 397 -12.34 10.98 24.81
C GLN A 397 -12.79 9.51 24.80
N ILE A 398 -11.87 8.58 24.53
CA ILE A 398 -12.12 7.13 24.53
C ILE A 398 -12.43 6.66 25.96
N PHE A 399 -11.69 7.13 26.97
CA PHE A 399 -11.93 6.84 28.37
C PHE A 399 -13.37 7.19 28.76
N TRP A 400 -13.84 8.40 28.46
CA TRP A 400 -15.20 8.80 28.75
C TRP A 400 -16.26 8.03 27.96
N LYS A 401 -15.94 7.63 26.74
CA LYS A 401 -16.84 6.80 25.94
C LYS A 401 -16.98 5.40 26.52
N LEU A 402 -15.90 4.79 26.95
CA LEU A 402 -15.88 3.47 27.61
C LEU A 402 -16.55 3.52 28.99
N THR A 403 -16.37 4.60 29.75
CA THR A 403 -17.10 4.80 31.02
C THR A 403 -18.63 4.79 30.78
N ARG A 404 -19.09 5.54 29.77
CA ARG A 404 -20.52 5.54 29.41
C ARG A 404 -21.00 4.18 28.90
N TRP A 405 -20.18 3.45 28.18
CA TRP A 405 -20.44 2.07 27.77
C TRP A 405 -20.62 1.14 28.99
N GLY A 406 -19.74 1.22 29.97
CA GLY A 406 -19.83 0.44 31.21
C GLY A 406 -21.09 0.75 32.03
N LEU A 407 -21.46 2.02 32.14
CA LEU A 407 -22.69 2.45 32.82
C LEU A 407 -23.98 1.98 32.09
N ARG A 408 -23.98 2.01 30.76
CA ARG A 408 -25.10 1.48 29.96
C ARG A 408 -25.24 -0.04 30.09
N ARG A 409 -24.14 -0.74 30.18
CA ARG A 409 -24.10 -2.19 30.37
C ARG A 409 -24.59 -2.61 31.75
N HIS A 410 -24.36 -1.76 32.75
CA HIS A 410 -24.72 -1.99 34.15
C HIS A 410 -25.52 -0.83 34.75
N PRO A 411 -26.82 -0.66 34.36
CA PRO A 411 -27.60 0.53 34.71
C PRO A 411 -27.86 0.66 36.22
N ARG A 412 -27.80 -0.46 36.96
CA ARG A 412 -27.98 -0.49 38.43
C ARG A 412 -26.67 -0.34 39.22
N LYS A 413 -25.53 -0.14 38.53
CA LYS A 413 -24.21 -0.01 39.21
C LYS A 413 -23.74 1.44 39.19
N THR A 414 -22.99 1.82 40.25
CA THR A 414 -22.39 3.15 40.34
C THR A 414 -21.22 3.32 39.41
N ARG A 415 -20.82 4.57 39.09
CA ARG A 415 -19.63 4.88 38.34
C ARG A 415 -18.37 4.31 39.01
N LYS A 416 -18.28 4.35 40.34
CA LYS A 416 -17.16 3.78 41.11
C LYS A 416 -17.04 2.27 40.85
N TRP A 417 -18.15 1.54 40.89
CA TRP A 417 -18.18 0.12 40.57
C TRP A 417 -17.67 -0.15 39.13
N VAL A 418 -18.14 0.64 38.15
CA VAL A 418 -17.72 0.52 36.73
C VAL A 418 -16.21 0.71 36.59
N TYR A 419 -15.64 1.67 37.31
CA TYR A 419 -14.18 1.87 37.31
C TYR A 419 -13.43 0.67 37.86
N HIS A 420 -13.79 0.19 39.04
CA HIS A 420 -13.13 -0.99 39.64
C HIS A 420 -13.32 -2.28 38.83
N HIS A 421 -14.41 -2.37 38.05
CA HIS A 421 -14.70 -3.57 37.26
C HIS A 421 -13.95 -3.62 35.92
N TYR A 422 -13.75 -2.47 35.29
CA TYR A 422 -13.23 -2.39 33.94
C TYR A 422 -11.84 -1.76 33.82
N TRP A 423 -11.41 -1.02 34.83
CA TRP A 423 -10.07 -0.42 34.83
C TRP A 423 -9.19 -1.01 35.89
N ASP A 424 -7.91 -1.24 35.51
CA ASP A 424 -6.86 -1.44 36.50
C ASP A 424 -6.41 -0.08 37.02
N THR A 425 -6.51 0.08 38.33
CA THR A 425 -6.13 1.29 39.07
C THR A 425 -4.94 1.06 39.96
N THR A 426 -4.32 -0.13 39.91
CA THR A 426 -3.18 -0.49 40.76
C THR A 426 -1.88 0.19 40.35
N GLY A 427 -1.75 0.61 39.12
CA GLY A 427 -0.59 1.35 38.61
C GLY A 427 -0.78 2.87 38.67
N SER A 428 0.24 3.61 38.23
CA SER A 428 0.22 5.08 38.14
C SER A 428 -0.80 5.61 37.14
N ARG A 429 -1.35 4.74 36.30
CA ARG A 429 -2.31 5.08 35.24
C ARG A 429 -3.43 4.06 35.18
N TRP A 430 -4.65 4.53 34.95
CA TRP A 430 -5.80 3.67 34.76
C TRP A 430 -5.77 3.02 33.37
N GLU A 431 -5.89 1.68 33.32
CA GLU A 431 -5.88 0.89 32.10
C GLU A 431 -7.20 0.14 31.94
N PHE A 432 -7.88 0.34 30.82
CA PHE A 432 -9.09 -0.43 30.50
C PHE A 432 -8.71 -1.86 30.14
N THR A 433 -9.25 -2.84 30.87
CA THR A 433 -8.75 -4.22 30.83
C THR A 433 -9.87 -5.23 30.63
N GLY A 434 -9.51 -6.39 30.07
CA GLY A 434 -10.37 -7.55 29.94
C GLY A 434 -9.61 -8.84 30.22
N LYS A 435 -10.32 -9.86 30.73
CA LYS A 435 -9.75 -11.20 30.90
C LYS A 435 -10.09 -12.03 29.66
N SER A 436 -9.11 -12.71 29.11
CA SER A 436 -9.24 -13.68 28.03
C SER A 436 -8.60 -14.99 28.46
N VAL A 437 -8.89 -16.08 27.78
CA VAL A 437 -8.25 -17.35 27.99
C VAL A 437 -7.33 -17.61 26.79
N ASN A 438 -6.06 -17.93 27.04
CA ASN A 438 -5.13 -18.31 26.00
C ASN A 438 -5.43 -19.73 25.48
N ARG A 439 -4.69 -20.20 24.48
CA ARG A 439 -4.87 -21.55 23.92
C ARG A 439 -4.51 -22.67 24.90
N GLU A 440 -3.78 -22.36 25.97
CA GLU A 440 -3.34 -23.26 27.03
C GLU A 440 -4.34 -23.29 28.21
N GLY A 441 -5.47 -22.57 28.10
CA GLY A 441 -6.51 -22.52 29.14
C GLY A 441 -6.23 -21.51 30.26
N GLU A 442 -5.14 -20.75 30.19
CA GLU A 442 -4.76 -19.79 31.23
C GLU A 442 -5.48 -18.44 31.04
N SER A 443 -5.85 -17.82 32.15
CA SER A 443 -6.44 -16.48 32.16
C SER A 443 -5.38 -15.42 31.87
N VAL A 444 -5.47 -14.81 30.69
CA VAL A 444 -4.58 -13.73 30.25
C VAL A 444 -5.30 -12.40 30.30
N ARG A 445 -4.64 -11.39 30.85
CA ARG A 445 -5.11 -10.02 30.87
C ARG A 445 -4.78 -9.32 29.55
N ILE A 446 -5.77 -8.66 28.95
CA ILE A 446 -5.61 -7.86 27.74
C ILE A 446 -5.94 -6.42 28.09
N ASN A 447 -5.04 -5.49 27.72
CA ASN A 447 -5.19 -4.06 27.96
C ASN A 447 -5.54 -3.32 26.67
N LEU A 448 -6.33 -2.25 26.79
CA LEU A 448 -6.59 -1.35 25.68
C LEU A 448 -5.30 -0.60 25.30
N TYR A 449 -5.03 -0.54 24.01
CA TYR A 449 -3.90 0.21 23.46
C TYR A 449 -4.06 1.71 23.77
N LYS A 450 -3.02 2.30 24.35
CA LYS A 450 -2.98 3.71 24.75
C LYS A 450 -2.20 4.51 23.70
N LEU A 451 -2.89 5.40 23.00
CA LEU A 451 -2.29 6.21 21.94
C LEU A 451 -1.11 7.05 22.45
N ALA A 452 -1.27 7.64 23.64
CA ALA A 452 -0.26 8.48 24.26
C ALA A 452 1.06 7.76 24.58
N ASP A 453 1.09 6.43 24.63
CA ASP A 453 2.32 5.66 24.88
C ASP A 453 3.12 5.40 23.58
N THR A 454 2.58 5.77 22.43
CA THR A 454 3.28 5.68 21.15
C THR A 454 4.50 6.60 21.13
N LYS A 455 5.67 6.01 20.90
CA LYS A 455 6.93 6.73 20.78
C LYS A 455 7.01 7.44 19.42
N ILE A 456 7.71 8.58 19.36
CA ILE A 456 8.00 9.24 18.09
C ILE A 456 9.08 8.47 17.35
N VAL A 457 8.75 8.03 16.14
CA VAL A 457 9.67 7.32 15.24
C VAL A 457 9.77 8.07 13.94
N ARG A 458 10.97 8.53 13.59
CA ARG A 458 11.20 9.25 12.33
C ARG A 458 11.38 8.29 11.19
N HIS A 459 10.58 8.46 10.14
CA HIS A 459 10.64 7.66 8.93
C HIS A 459 11.89 7.97 8.11
N THR A 460 12.56 6.93 7.60
CA THR A 460 13.68 7.07 6.67
C THR A 460 13.14 7.16 5.25
N LYS A 461 13.25 8.35 4.68
CA LYS A 461 12.77 8.63 3.32
C LYS A 461 13.59 7.87 2.28
N VAL A 462 12.92 7.29 1.30
CA VAL A 462 13.57 6.69 0.13
C VAL A 462 14.23 7.76 -0.74
N LYS A 463 15.36 7.43 -1.38
CA LYS A 463 15.98 8.30 -2.39
C LYS A 463 15.08 8.44 -3.61
N GLY A 464 15.07 9.62 -4.24
CA GLY A 464 14.21 9.91 -5.38
C GLY A 464 14.45 8.97 -6.57
N GLU A 465 15.71 8.68 -6.84
CA GLU A 465 16.17 7.87 -7.97
C GLU A 465 16.09 6.35 -7.71
N TYR A 466 15.67 5.95 -6.49
CA TYR A 466 15.58 4.54 -6.12
C TYR A 466 14.67 3.76 -7.06
N ASN A 467 15.20 2.67 -7.62
CA ASN A 467 14.47 1.73 -8.46
C ASN A 467 14.60 0.31 -7.87
N PRO A 468 13.52 -0.31 -7.36
CA PRO A 468 13.55 -1.62 -6.70
C PRO A 468 13.85 -2.79 -7.64
N TYR A 469 13.89 -2.56 -8.95
CA TYR A 469 14.18 -3.57 -9.98
C TYR A 469 15.60 -3.49 -10.52
N HIS A 470 16.33 -2.38 -10.30
CA HIS A 470 17.67 -2.20 -10.85
C HIS A 470 18.75 -2.69 -9.87
N PRO A 471 19.74 -3.48 -10.33
CA PRO A 471 20.76 -4.10 -9.45
C PRO A 471 21.54 -3.11 -8.59
N ASP A 472 21.85 -1.93 -9.09
CA ASP A 472 22.59 -0.88 -8.38
C ASP A 472 21.92 -0.45 -7.06
N TRP A 473 20.63 -0.74 -6.92
CA TRP A 473 19.85 -0.36 -5.75
C TRP A 473 19.60 -1.51 -4.75
N PHE A 474 20.05 -2.74 -5.04
CA PHE A 474 19.74 -3.88 -4.16
C PHE A 474 20.33 -3.72 -2.77
N VAL A 475 21.61 -3.36 -2.67
CA VAL A 475 22.28 -3.11 -1.38
C VAL A 475 21.61 -1.94 -0.62
N TYR A 476 21.24 -0.88 -1.34
CA TYR A 476 20.50 0.23 -0.75
C TYR A 476 19.12 -0.20 -0.24
N SER A 477 18.42 -1.02 -1.02
CA SER A 477 17.10 -1.56 -0.66
C SER A 477 17.15 -2.38 0.64
N GLU A 478 18.14 -3.27 0.77
CA GLU A 478 18.34 -4.06 1.98
C GLU A 478 18.61 -3.17 3.20
N LYS A 479 19.52 -2.21 3.08
CA LYS A 479 19.83 -1.26 4.16
C LYS A 479 18.62 -0.42 4.55
N LEU A 480 17.85 0.06 3.58
CA LEU A 480 16.64 0.84 3.81
C LEU A 480 15.57 0.01 4.54
N ASN A 481 15.37 -1.24 4.13
CA ASN A 481 14.40 -2.14 4.76
C ASN A 481 14.82 -2.46 6.19
N VAL A 482 16.11 -2.77 6.44
CA VAL A 482 16.63 -3.00 7.79
C VAL A 482 16.43 -1.78 8.69
N ASP A 483 16.77 -0.58 8.20
CA ASP A 483 16.62 0.66 8.97
C ASP A 483 15.13 0.97 9.29
N ARG A 484 14.24 0.82 8.32
CA ARG A 484 12.79 1.00 8.52
C ARG A 484 12.23 -0.01 9.51
N MET A 485 12.54 -1.30 9.34
CA MET A 485 12.05 -2.36 10.21
C MET A 485 12.59 -2.22 11.64
N SER A 486 13.86 -1.84 11.82
CA SER A 486 14.47 -1.62 13.14
C SER A 486 13.81 -0.46 13.90
N LYS A 487 13.33 0.56 13.19
CA LYS A 487 12.63 1.70 13.77
C LYS A 487 11.17 1.41 14.10
N ASP A 488 10.48 0.69 13.23
CA ASP A 488 9.04 0.47 13.31
C ASP A 488 8.64 -0.78 14.10
N MET A 489 9.51 -1.79 14.13
CA MET A 489 9.24 -3.04 14.84
C MET A 489 9.65 -2.93 16.30
N TRP A 490 8.70 -2.60 17.15
CA TRP A 490 8.86 -2.52 18.61
C TRP A 490 8.98 -3.90 19.30
N ASP A 491 8.56 -4.98 18.64
CA ASP A 491 8.77 -6.35 19.08
C ASP A 491 10.18 -6.81 18.73
N THR A 492 11.08 -6.76 19.71
CA THR A 492 12.48 -7.11 19.55
C THR A 492 12.70 -8.56 19.12
N GLN A 493 11.82 -9.49 19.48
CA GLN A 493 11.92 -10.90 19.07
C GLN A 493 11.60 -11.07 17.60
N ARG A 494 10.52 -10.45 17.12
CA ARG A 494 10.17 -10.46 15.69
C ARG A 494 11.22 -9.78 14.84
N LEU A 495 11.79 -8.67 15.31
CA LEU A 495 12.90 -8.01 14.62
C LEU A 495 14.10 -8.93 14.48
N LYS A 496 14.49 -9.65 15.56
CA LYS A 496 15.57 -10.65 15.51
C LYS A 496 15.27 -11.77 14.54
N LEU A 497 14.03 -12.28 14.50
CA LEU A 497 13.60 -13.28 13.53
C LEU A 497 13.68 -12.73 12.10
N TRP A 498 13.16 -11.52 11.86
CA TRP A 498 13.20 -10.90 10.55
C TRP A 498 14.64 -10.70 10.05
N LEU A 499 15.54 -10.20 10.90
CA LEU A 499 16.96 -10.05 10.58
C LEU A 499 17.64 -11.40 10.30
N SER A 500 17.36 -12.44 11.12
CA SER A 500 17.92 -13.79 10.93
C SER A 500 17.46 -14.49 9.65
N GLN A 501 16.40 -13.97 9.00
CA GLN A 501 15.85 -14.45 7.73
C GLN A 501 16.18 -13.52 6.56
N ALA A 502 17.05 -12.52 6.75
CA ALA A 502 17.34 -11.47 5.76
C ALA A 502 16.07 -10.83 5.17
N GLY A 503 15.03 -10.64 6.00
CA GLY A 503 13.76 -10.07 5.59
C GLY A 503 12.91 -10.94 4.66
N LYS A 504 13.15 -12.24 4.58
CA LYS A 504 12.47 -13.17 3.66
C LYS A 504 11.56 -14.14 4.39
N CYS A 505 10.46 -14.50 3.74
CA CYS A 505 9.56 -15.54 4.21
C CYS A 505 10.23 -16.91 4.19
N ALA A 506 10.20 -17.66 5.29
CA ALA A 506 10.85 -18.97 5.40
C ALA A 506 10.31 -20.03 4.40
N LEU A 507 9.07 -19.88 3.89
CA LEU A 507 8.51 -20.84 2.93
C LEU A 507 8.78 -20.46 1.47
N CYS A 508 8.58 -19.20 1.08
CA CYS A 508 8.64 -18.81 -0.33
C CYS A 508 9.82 -17.89 -0.67
N GLU A 509 10.64 -17.52 0.30
CA GLU A 509 11.80 -16.62 0.21
C GLU A 509 11.52 -15.27 -0.48
N GLN A 510 10.25 -14.92 -0.66
CA GLN A 510 9.89 -13.57 -1.08
C GLN A 510 10.00 -12.61 0.11
N GLU A 511 10.22 -11.34 -0.21
CA GLU A 511 10.40 -10.27 0.76
C GLU A 511 9.20 -10.17 1.71
N LEU A 512 9.47 -10.11 3.01
CA LEU A 512 8.53 -9.76 4.05
C LEU A 512 8.57 -8.24 4.19
N ALA A 513 7.84 -7.55 3.32
CA ALA A 513 7.82 -6.09 3.32
C ALA A 513 7.01 -5.54 4.49
N TYR A 514 7.39 -4.36 4.96
CA TYR A 514 6.70 -3.64 6.04
C TYR A 514 5.23 -3.31 5.69
N GLU A 515 4.94 -3.12 4.41
CA GLU A 515 3.61 -2.75 3.91
C GLU A 515 2.68 -3.95 3.70
N ASP A 516 3.21 -5.17 3.71
CA ASP A 516 2.42 -6.39 3.59
C ASP A 516 1.68 -6.71 4.88
N GLU A 517 0.58 -7.46 4.77
CA GLU A 517 -0.18 -7.96 5.93
C GLU A 517 0.78 -8.57 6.95
N TRP A 518 0.52 -8.34 8.24
CA TRP A 518 1.33 -8.79 9.36
C TRP A 518 1.96 -10.16 9.16
N MET A 519 3.30 -10.23 9.25
CA MET A 519 4.05 -11.47 9.26
C MET A 519 3.58 -12.36 10.40
N HIS A 520 3.33 -13.62 10.10
CA HIS A 520 2.97 -14.62 11.09
C HIS A 520 4.22 -15.27 11.66
N ASP A 521 4.31 -15.28 12.98
CA ASP A 521 5.31 -16.02 13.73
C ASP A 521 4.88 -17.50 13.81
N HIS A 522 5.75 -18.40 13.41
CA HIS A 522 5.48 -19.83 13.29
C HIS A 522 6.57 -20.64 13.97
N HIS A 523 6.18 -21.65 14.76
CA HIS A 523 7.09 -22.62 15.37
C HIS A 523 7.48 -23.70 14.36
N ILE A 524 8.79 -23.88 14.13
CA ILE A 524 9.32 -24.93 13.24
C ILE A 524 8.88 -26.30 13.75
N VAL A 525 9.13 -26.58 15.03
CA VAL A 525 8.55 -27.70 15.75
C VAL A 525 7.38 -27.16 16.57
N HIS A 526 6.18 -27.67 16.32
CA HIS A 526 4.97 -27.22 17.00
C HIS A 526 5.04 -27.46 18.52
N LYS A 527 4.49 -26.54 19.31
CA LYS A 527 4.39 -26.70 20.78
C LYS A 527 3.69 -28.01 21.18
N ALA A 528 2.65 -28.40 20.44
CA ALA A 528 1.95 -29.68 20.64
C ALA A 528 2.87 -30.90 20.45
N HIS A 529 4.02 -30.75 19.79
CA HIS A 529 5.02 -31.80 19.59
C HIS A 529 6.32 -31.51 20.35
N GLY A 530 6.25 -30.76 21.46
CA GLY A 530 7.39 -30.45 22.32
C GLY A 530 8.30 -29.32 21.84
N GLY A 531 7.87 -28.53 20.87
CA GLY A 531 8.62 -27.38 20.37
C GLY A 531 8.72 -26.23 21.38
N SER A 532 9.92 -25.66 21.56
CA SER A 532 10.19 -24.55 22.45
C SER A 532 9.83 -23.19 21.86
N ASP A 533 9.66 -22.17 22.70
CA ASP A 533 9.49 -20.75 22.29
C ASP A 533 10.82 -20.05 21.94
N ALA A 534 11.92 -20.76 21.91
CA ALA A 534 13.22 -20.22 21.55
C ALA A 534 13.22 -19.65 20.14
N LEU A 535 13.95 -18.55 19.92
CA LEU A 535 14.07 -17.94 18.58
C LEU A 535 14.64 -18.90 17.53
N SER A 536 15.39 -19.91 17.93
CA SER A 536 15.90 -20.98 17.06
C SER A 536 14.78 -21.83 16.47
N ASN A 537 13.68 -22.00 17.20
CA ASN A 537 12.51 -22.79 16.78
C ASN A 537 11.39 -21.94 16.12
N ARG A 538 11.66 -20.68 15.81
CA ARG A 538 10.64 -19.76 15.27
C ARG A 538 11.08 -19.13 13.96
N VAL A 539 10.11 -18.91 13.07
CA VAL A 539 10.31 -18.25 11.76
C VAL A 539 9.13 -17.34 11.44
N LEU A 540 9.38 -16.34 10.59
CA LEU A 540 8.34 -15.46 10.07
C LEU A 540 7.89 -15.91 8.68
N LEU A 541 6.60 -15.90 8.47
CA LEU A 541 5.93 -16.29 7.23
C LEU A 541 4.91 -15.23 6.80
N HIS A 542 4.66 -15.12 5.51
CA HIS A 542 3.44 -14.45 5.05
C HIS A 542 2.20 -15.16 5.60
N PRO A 543 1.09 -14.46 5.86
CA PRO A 543 -0.14 -15.09 6.36
C PRO A 543 -0.64 -16.23 5.48
N VAL A 544 -0.48 -16.11 4.15
CA VAL A 544 -0.84 -17.16 3.18
C VAL A 544 0.11 -18.35 3.28
N CYS A 545 1.41 -18.09 3.38
CA CYS A 545 2.42 -19.14 3.55
C CYS A 545 2.23 -19.90 4.86
N HIS A 546 1.90 -19.19 5.95
CA HIS A 546 1.59 -19.79 7.24
C HIS A 546 0.38 -20.74 7.16
N ARG A 547 -0.72 -20.32 6.54
CA ARG A 547 -1.88 -21.21 6.31
C ARG A 547 -1.51 -22.42 5.47
N ARG A 548 -0.66 -22.26 4.45
CA ARG A 548 -0.21 -23.35 3.58
C ARG A 548 0.64 -24.37 4.34
N VAL A 549 1.53 -23.94 5.21
CA VAL A 549 2.32 -24.81 6.09
C VAL A 549 1.39 -25.71 6.91
N HIS A 550 0.37 -25.13 7.56
CA HIS A 550 -0.57 -25.87 8.37
C HIS A 550 -1.47 -26.83 7.56
N ASN A 551 -1.99 -26.35 6.42
CA ASN A 551 -2.93 -27.14 5.64
C ASN A 551 -2.28 -28.32 4.90
N LEU A 552 -1.00 -28.23 4.59
CA LEU A 552 -0.26 -29.24 3.81
C LEU A 552 0.78 -29.99 4.64
N GLY A 553 0.92 -29.70 5.94
CA GLY A 553 1.94 -30.30 6.79
C GLY A 553 3.37 -30.03 6.32
N LEU A 554 3.64 -28.85 5.72
CA LEU A 554 4.94 -28.54 5.17
C LEU A 554 5.96 -28.23 6.28
N PHE A 555 7.17 -28.74 6.13
CA PHE A 555 8.29 -28.35 6.97
C PHE A 555 8.87 -27.01 6.48
N VAL A 556 9.18 -26.13 7.43
CA VAL A 556 9.89 -24.88 7.16
C VAL A 556 11.16 -24.83 8.01
N THR A 557 12.23 -24.36 7.40
CA THR A 557 13.51 -24.11 8.06
C THR A 557 13.84 -22.63 7.93
N LYS A 558 14.76 -22.12 8.74
CA LYS A 558 15.27 -20.77 8.52
C LYS A 558 15.90 -20.68 7.12
N PRO A 559 15.59 -19.63 6.34
CA PRO A 559 16.30 -19.38 5.10
C PRO A 559 17.81 -19.29 5.39
N ALA A 560 18.64 -19.84 4.51
CA ALA A 560 20.09 -19.61 4.58
C ALA A 560 20.34 -18.09 4.44
N SER A 561 21.11 -17.54 5.37
CA SER A 561 21.53 -16.13 5.41
C SER A 561 22.38 -15.75 4.20
#